data_39025f7013b41d76843d1db0fc5c86b3
#
_entry.id   39025f7013b41d76843d1db0fc5c86b3
#
_cell.length_a   1.000
_cell.length_b   1.000
_cell.length_c   1.000
_cell.angle_alpha   90.00
_cell.angle_beta   90.00
_cell.angle_gamma   90.00
#
_symmetry.space_group_name_H-M   'P 1'
#
loop_
_entity.id
_entity.type
_entity.pdbx_description
1 polymer ?
#
loop_
_entity_poly.entity_id
_entity_poly.type
_entity_poly.pdbx_seq_one_letter_code
_entity_poly.pdbx_strand_id
1 'polypeptide(L)'
;IFALLDEYMVKVNLIQSSAVNLDLCMDRTRHLEELTERLRQEGYYTRYNTDMELITIRNYTPQQLAALEGAQDVYLVQRTRRTLQAVRRREE
;
A
#
# COMPACT_ATOMS: atom_id res chain seq x y z
N ILE A 1 -0.72 -7.22 -14.48
CA ILE A 1 0.02 -6.39 -13.54
C ILE A 1 0.91 -7.22 -12.62
N PHE A 2 0.44 -8.37 -12.16
CA PHE A 2 1.25 -9.23 -11.28
C PHE A 2 2.46 -9.83 -12.01
N ALA A 3 2.35 -10.09 -13.30
CA ALA A 3 3.50 -10.53 -14.08
C ALA A 3 4.63 -9.49 -14.11
N LEU A 4 4.27 -8.21 -14.18
CA LEU A 4 5.26 -7.12 -14.10
C LEU A 4 5.90 -7.04 -12.72
N LEU A 5 5.13 -7.23 -11.66
CA LEU A 5 5.66 -7.22 -10.31
C LEU A 5 6.68 -8.35 -10.11
N ASP A 6 6.38 -9.54 -10.66
CA ASP A 6 7.32 -10.67 -10.63
C ASP A 6 8.56 -10.38 -11.45
N GLU A 7 8.41 -9.77 -12.63
CA GLU A 7 9.54 -9.41 -13.50
C GLU A 7 10.54 -8.50 -12.78
N TYR A 8 10.03 -7.53 -12.02
CA TYR A 8 10.87 -6.59 -11.26
C TYR A 8 11.21 -7.09 -9.85
N MET A 9 10.83 -8.32 -9.52
CA MET A 9 11.11 -8.95 -8.22
C MET A 9 10.59 -8.13 -7.04
N VAL A 10 9.41 -7.54 -7.19
CA VAL A 10 8.81 -6.69 -6.17
C VAL A 10 8.06 -7.53 -5.15
N LYS A 11 8.35 -7.30 -3.88
CA LYS A 11 7.61 -7.90 -2.78
C LYS A 11 6.41 -7.02 -2.42
N VAL A 12 5.21 -7.58 -2.57
CA VAL A 12 3.98 -6.90 -2.22
C VAL A 12 3.58 -7.25 -0.80
N ASN A 13 3.41 -6.25 0.04
CA ASN A 13 3.08 -6.42 1.46
C ASN A 13 1.59 -6.32 1.73
N LEU A 14 0.87 -5.53 0.94
CA LEU A 14 -0.55 -5.29 1.15
C LEU A 14 -1.22 -5.01 -0.18
N ILE A 15 -2.41 -5.58 -0.38
CA ILE A 15 -3.21 -5.37 -1.58
C ILE A 15 -4.62 -4.98 -1.15
N GLN A 16 -5.13 -3.91 -1.74
CA GLN A 16 -6.53 -3.52 -1.59
C GLN A 16 -7.09 -3.21 -2.97
N SER A 17 -8.17 -3.86 -3.34
CA SER A 17 -8.79 -3.66 -4.63
C SER A 17 -10.24 -3.22 -4.50
N SER A 18 -10.66 -2.41 -5.44
CA SER A 18 -12.05 -2.04 -5.64
C SER A 18 -12.44 -2.33 -7.09
N ALA A 19 -13.68 -1.98 -7.47
CA ALA A 19 -14.15 -2.22 -8.83
C ALA A 19 -13.29 -1.54 -9.90
N VAL A 20 -12.64 -0.41 -9.55
CA VAL A 20 -11.91 0.42 -10.52
C VAL A 20 -10.46 0.69 -10.14
N ASN A 21 -10.06 0.34 -8.91
CA ASN A 21 -8.73 0.67 -8.39
C ASN A 21 -8.06 -0.56 -7.78
N LEU A 22 -6.75 -0.59 -7.90
CA LEU A 22 -5.90 -1.56 -7.21
C LEU A 22 -4.82 -0.78 -6.46
N ASP A 23 -4.82 -0.92 -5.14
CA ASP A 23 -3.83 -0.28 -4.28
C ASP A 23 -2.86 -1.33 -3.74
N LEU A 24 -1.58 -1.06 -3.88
CA LEU A 24 -0.53 -1.97 -3.47
C LEU A 24 0.42 -1.28 -2.51
N CYS A 25 0.76 -1.96 -1.41
CA CYS A 25 1.89 -1.59 -0.57
C CYS A 25 2.99 -2.60 -0.82
N MET A 26 4.16 -2.13 -1.21
CA MET A 26 5.27 -3.00 -1.60
C MET A 26 6.57 -2.49 -1.00
N ASP A 27 7.56 -3.40 -0.90
CA ASP A 27 8.89 -3.02 -0.49
C ASP A 27 9.50 -2.04 -1.50
N ARG A 28 10.36 -1.16 -1.00
CA ARG A 28 11.06 -0.21 -1.86
C ARG A 28 11.87 -0.97 -2.91
N THR A 29 11.70 -0.58 -4.16
CA THR A 29 12.43 -1.17 -5.28
C THR A 29 13.28 -0.12 -5.97
N ARG A 30 14.44 -0.54 -6.48
CA ARG A 30 15.32 0.33 -7.27
C ARG A 30 14.68 0.73 -8.60
N HIS A 31 13.72 -0.07 -9.07
CA HIS A 31 13.13 0.07 -10.40
C HIS A 31 11.72 0.63 -10.36
N LEU A 32 11.39 1.39 -9.31
CA LEU A 32 10.03 1.93 -9.15
C LEU A 32 9.61 2.79 -10.34
N GLU A 33 10.49 3.65 -10.82
CA GLU A 33 10.19 4.51 -11.96
C GLU A 33 10.00 3.72 -13.25
N GLU A 34 10.83 2.71 -13.48
CA GLU A 34 10.68 1.83 -14.64
C GLU A 34 9.37 1.04 -14.57
N LEU A 35 9.04 0.53 -13.40
CA LEU A 35 7.80 -0.22 -13.19
C LEU A 35 6.57 0.66 -13.46
N THR A 36 6.55 1.88 -12.94
CA THR A 36 5.44 2.80 -13.16
C THR A 36 5.32 3.20 -14.62
N GLU A 37 6.43 3.39 -15.31
CA GLU A 37 6.42 3.70 -16.74
C GLU A 37 5.89 2.53 -17.57
N ARG A 38 6.28 1.30 -17.23
CA ARG A 38 5.74 0.09 -17.89
C ARG A 38 4.24 -0.04 -17.67
N LEU A 39 3.75 0.26 -16.48
CA LEU A 39 2.32 0.23 -16.20
C LEU A 39 1.57 1.28 -17.00
N ARG A 40 2.12 2.48 -17.14
CA ARG A 40 1.52 3.52 -17.99
C ARG A 40 1.48 3.13 -19.45
N GLN A 41 2.53 2.51 -19.96
CA GLN A 41 2.59 2.02 -21.35
C GLN A 41 1.52 0.96 -21.61
N GLU A 42 1.16 0.18 -20.61
CA GLU A 42 0.11 -0.83 -20.71
C GLU A 42 -1.31 -0.26 -20.49
N GLY A 43 -1.42 1.05 -20.30
CA GLY A 43 -2.71 1.73 -20.19
C GLY A 43 -3.21 1.94 -18.77
N TYR A 44 -2.39 1.67 -17.75
CA TYR A 44 -2.77 1.90 -16.37
C TYR A 44 -2.45 3.32 -15.93
N TYR A 45 -3.41 3.99 -15.32
CA TYR A 45 -3.17 5.25 -14.64
C TYR A 45 -2.53 4.96 -13.28
N THR A 46 -1.28 5.37 -13.12
CA THR A 46 -0.47 4.98 -11.98
C THR A 46 0.05 6.18 -11.21
N ARG A 47 -0.15 6.16 -9.91
CA ARG A 47 0.47 7.11 -8.97
C ARG A 47 1.12 6.33 -7.84
N TYR A 48 2.16 6.87 -7.26
CA TYR A 48 2.82 6.26 -6.11
C TYR A 48 3.29 7.28 -5.10
N ASN A 49 3.43 6.83 -3.87
CA ASN A 49 4.02 7.60 -2.78
C ASN A 49 5.20 6.80 -2.22
N THR A 50 6.22 7.51 -1.81
CA THR A 50 7.39 6.93 -1.13
C THR A 50 7.42 7.37 0.34
N ASP A 51 8.41 6.86 1.09
CA ASP A 51 8.58 7.19 2.50
C ASP A 51 7.35 6.85 3.35
N MET A 52 6.77 5.69 3.04
CA MET A 52 5.63 5.14 3.77
C MET A 52 6.09 4.07 4.74
N GLU A 53 5.31 3.82 5.77
CA GLU A 53 5.54 2.69 6.67
C GLU A 53 4.27 1.87 6.84
N LEU A 54 4.45 0.57 7.00
CA LEU A 54 3.37 -0.37 7.28
C LEU A 54 3.34 -0.64 8.78
N ILE A 55 2.17 -0.40 9.37
CA ILE A 55 1.94 -0.65 10.79
C ILE A 55 1.01 -1.84 10.92
N THR A 56 1.36 -2.76 11.81
CA THR A 56 0.51 -3.90 12.15
C THR A 56 0.22 -3.88 13.65
N ILE A 57 -1.06 -3.85 14.01
CA ILE A 57 -1.49 -3.90 15.40
C ILE A 57 -2.33 -5.16 15.57
N ARG A 58 -1.88 -6.04 16.47
CA ARG A 58 -2.64 -7.24 16.84
C ARG A 58 -3.55 -6.92 18.02
N ASN A 59 -4.74 -7.52 18.01
CA ASN A 59 -5.73 -7.31 19.07
C ASN A 59 -6.05 -5.83 19.25
N TYR A 60 -6.25 -5.14 18.14
CA TYR A 60 -6.53 -3.70 18.15
C TYR A 60 -7.83 -3.36 18.86
N THR A 61 -7.90 -2.15 19.40
CA THR A 61 -9.10 -1.61 20.05
C THR A 61 -9.88 -0.75 19.06
N PRO A 62 -11.19 -0.54 19.28
CA PRO A 62 -11.97 0.40 18.46
C PRO A 62 -11.38 1.82 18.47
N GLN A 63 -10.74 2.22 19.55
CA GLN A 63 -10.09 3.52 19.66
C GLN A 63 -8.89 3.63 18.74
N GLN A 64 -8.08 2.58 18.64
CA GLN A 64 -6.93 2.53 17.73
C GLN A 64 -7.38 2.57 16.29
N LEU A 65 -8.44 1.83 15.94
CA LEU A 65 -9.01 1.85 14.61
C LEU A 65 -9.51 3.25 14.25
N ALA A 66 -10.26 3.88 15.12
CA ALA A 66 -10.79 5.22 14.89
C ALA A 66 -9.68 6.25 14.72
N ALA A 67 -8.60 6.14 15.51
CA ALA A 67 -7.45 7.03 15.40
C ALA A 67 -6.77 6.92 14.03
N LEU A 68 -6.61 5.71 13.51
CA LEU A 68 -6.00 5.50 12.20
C LEU A 68 -6.92 5.94 11.06
N GLU A 69 -8.21 5.65 11.15
CA GLU A 69 -9.17 6.06 10.11
C GLU A 69 -9.33 7.58 10.02
N GLY A 70 -9.16 8.28 11.14
CA GLY A 70 -9.25 9.74 11.18
C GLY A 70 -7.95 10.48 10.88
N ALA A 71 -6.82 9.78 10.77
CA ALA A 71 -5.53 10.40 10.55
C ALA A 71 -5.35 10.81 9.08
N GLN A 72 -4.81 12.01 8.86
CA GLN A 72 -4.63 12.56 7.50
C GLN A 72 -3.46 11.93 6.75
N ASP A 73 -2.49 11.39 7.45
CA ASP A 73 -1.29 10.80 6.87
C ASP A 73 -1.41 9.28 6.64
N VAL A 74 -2.57 8.72 6.90
CA VAL A 74 -2.87 7.30 6.64
C VAL A 74 -3.55 7.17 5.30
N TYR A 75 -2.96 6.35 4.42
CA TYR A 75 -3.42 6.20 3.04
C TYR A 75 -4.19 4.91 2.80
N LEU A 76 -3.96 3.91 3.63
CA LEU A 76 -4.55 2.60 3.45
C LEU A 76 -4.76 1.94 4.81
N VAL A 77 -5.94 1.38 5.04
CA VAL A 77 -6.27 0.65 6.26
C VAL A 77 -6.93 -0.65 5.87
N GLN A 78 -6.42 -1.76 6.38
CA GLN A 78 -7.06 -3.07 6.26
C GLN A 78 -7.20 -3.67 7.64
N ARG A 79 -8.31 -4.33 7.87
CA ARG A 79 -8.55 -5.00 9.14
C ARG A 79 -9.11 -6.40 8.94
N THR A 80 -8.68 -7.28 9.82
CA THR A 80 -9.34 -8.56 10.06
C THR A 80 -10.00 -8.49 11.44
N ARG A 81 -10.50 -9.61 11.92
CA ARG A 81 -11.16 -9.66 13.22
C ARG A 81 -10.24 -9.20 14.37
N ARG A 82 -8.92 -9.48 14.28
CA ARG A 82 -7.99 -9.23 15.38
C ARG A 82 -6.77 -8.38 15.00
N THR A 83 -6.57 -8.17 13.71
CA THR A 83 -5.38 -7.51 13.22
C THR A 83 -5.76 -6.28 12.40
N LEU A 84 -5.07 -5.20 12.66
CA LEU A 84 -5.21 -3.94 11.94
C LEU A 84 -3.88 -3.66 11.24
N GLN A 85 -3.95 -3.39 9.94
CA GLN A 85 -2.78 -2.96 9.17
C GLN A 85 -3.08 -1.61 8.54
N ALA A 86 -2.09 -0.72 8.60
CA ALA A 86 -2.22 0.61 8.02
C ALA A 86 -0.92 1.02 7.35
N VAL A 87 -1.05 1.75 6.25
CA VAL A 87 0.07 2.37 5.56
C VAL A 87 -0.03 3.87 5.77
N ARG A 88 0.99 4.45 6.36
CA ARG A 88 1.05 5.88 6.63
C ARG A 88 2.39 6.46 6.22
N ARG A 89 2.43 7.79 6.10
CA ARG A 89 3.69 8.48 5.83
C ARG A 89 4.62 8.29 7.03
N ARG A 90 5.87 7.96 6.73
CA ARG A 90 6.90 7.82 7.76
C ARG A 90 7.20 9.19 8.35
N GLU A 91 7.19 9.28 9.67
CA GLU A 91 7.65 10.47 10.38
C GLU A 91 9.17 10.42 10.50
N GLU A 92 9.81 11.54 10.23
CA GLU A 92 11.24 11.69 10.43
C GLU A 92 11.57 12.06 11.88
#